data_0b10970713d7fe4e62127dcbce19fbbb
#
_entry.id   0b10970713d7fe4e62127dcbce19fbbb
#
_cell.length_a   1.000
_cell.length_b   1.000
_cell.length_c   1.000
_cell.angle_alpha   90.00
_cell.angle_beta   90.00
_cell.angle_gamma   90.00
#
_symmetry.space_group_name_H-M   'P 1'
#
loop_
_entity.id
_entity.type
_entity.pdbx_description
1 polymer ?
#
loop_
_entity_poly.entity_id
_entity_poly.type
_entity_poly.pdbx_seq_one_letter_code
_entity_poly.pdbx_strand_id
1 'polypeptide(L)'
;MRNGLSRDLASAPAVVRRSPAKPRWAFRAAAGSSTVVLATLVVMAAACSSGEPGTTLRVALWAGGHELEIERQVADRYEALHPGVRVVLESAPNGYEERLLTSIAAGRPPDVYLLDSPDIPTFAERGLALDLAPYREALDFRPDSVFAQVADAFRRGESMFALPKDFTPMVLYANRGVLANAGVEDLLPVSPAPATGWTWTDFRRAAEAVVADTDGDGRDDVFGFDFPRNLYQWIPFVWSAGGDILAPGGSGTSGYLDGPEALEAYRFLTSLAEDGLTPGAQFVQQGDPAREARFASGGQAFLLSGHWTLPVFRDLVAAGALDLAIVPIPHHPSRAAATGVLYASGWAVPPNAPNLRRAIDLAGFLASPEAQRIRARSGLAIPSRMDVAEEIAAADGTGVEDAFIALVEGARMTWGARVRDFSRIEALAVEIMDRRLVRGESLAASAADVARRIDAEFGW
;
A
#
# COMPACT_ATOMS: atom_id res chain seq x y z
N MET A 1 29.12 51.22 -23.73
CA MET A 1 28.31 51.47 -24.93
C MET A 1 26.94 50.93 -24.60
N ARG A 2 26.00 51.74 -24.07
CA ARG A 2 24.97 52.58 -24.73
C ARG A 2 24.15 51.73 -25.70
N ASN A 3 22.91 51.41 -25.42
CA ASN A 3 21.59 52.06 -25.52
C ASN A 3 20.55 50.99 -25.10
N GLY A 4 19.53 51.11 -24.32
CA GLY A 4 18.63 52.23 -24.09
C GLY A 4 17.49 52.28 -25.10
N LEU A 5 16.28 51.83 -24.71
CA LEU A 5 15.03 52.41 -25.21
C LEU A 5 13.83 51.90 -24.37
N SER A 6 13.33 52.84 -23.60
CA SER A 6 12.00 52.88 -23.00
C SER A 6 10.97 53.35 -24.03
N ARG A 7 9.71 52.97 -23.87
CA ARG A 7 8.46 53.66 -24.29
C ARG A 7 7.30 52.67 -24.13
N ASP A 8 6.11 52.97 -23.77
CA ASP A 8 5.40 54.11 -23.22
C ASP A 8 4.00 53.55 -22.82
N LEU A 9 3.47 54.08 -21.77
CA LEU A 9 2.11 53.93 -21.32
C LEU A 9 1.09 54.47 -22.32
N ALA A 10 0.04 53.72 -22.60
CA ALA A 10 -1.19 54.28 -23.15
C ALA A 10 -2.42 53.71 -22.44
N SER A 11 -3.05 54.60 -21.70
CA SER A 11 -4.34 54.50 -21.05
C SER A 11 -5.51 54.38 -22.06
N ALA A 12 -6.48 53.53 -21.84
CA ALA A 12 -7.78 53.54 -22.54
C ALA A 12 -8.94 53.60 -21.52
N PRO A 13 -10.04 54.26 -21.84
CA PRO A 13 -10.98 54.83 -20.88
C PRO A 13 -12.13 53.87 -20.46
N ALA A 14 -12.68 54.16 -19.28
CA ALA A 14 -13.87 53.52 -18.70
C ALA A 14 -15.12 53.70 -19.52
N VAL A 15 -15.80 52.60 -19.87
CA VAL A 15 -17.16 52.64 -20.45
C VAL A 15 -18.15 52.39 -19.33
N VAL A 16 -18.91 53.46 -19.01
CA VAL A 16 -20.09 53.43 -18.14
C VAL A 16 -21.27 52.80 -18.91
N ARG A 17 -21.73 51.63 -18.46
CA ARG A 17 -23.01 51.07 -18.94
C ARG A 17 -24.13 51.37 -17.97
N ARG A 18 -25.13 52.16 -18.48
CA ARG A 18 -26.39 52.47 -17.83
C ARG A 18 -27.32 51.24 -17.81
N SER A 19 -27.97 51.00 -16.68
CA SER A 19 -29.03 50.01 -16.51
C SER A 19 -30.32 50.50 -17.17
N PRO A 20 -31.14 49.64 -17.81
CA PRO A 20 -32.49 49.98 -18.21
C PRO A 20 -33.53 49.68 -17.11
N ALA A 21 -34.51 50.59 -17.04
CA ALA A 21 -35.60 50.60 -16.08
C ALA A 21 -36.61 49.47 -16.27
N LYS A 22 -37.19 48.97 -15.16
CA LYS A 22 -38.26 47.99 -15.15
C LYS A 22 -39.62 48.62 -15.48
N PRO A 23 -40.49 48.02 -16.31
CA PRO A 23 -41.88 48.48 -16.48
C PRO A 23 -42.77 47.96 -15.33
N ARG A 24 -43.55 48.87 -14.76
CA ARG A 24 -44.66 48.59 -13.82
C ARG A 24 -45.91 48.17 -14.62
N TRP A 25 -46.41 46.96 -14.36
CA TRP A 25 -47.72 46.53 -14.80
C TRP A 25 -48.69 46.51 -13.59
N ALA A 26 -49.74 47.28 -13.69
CA ALA A 26 -50.86 47.33 -12.74
C ALA A 26 -51.80 46.14 -13.03
N PHE A 27 -52.06 45.30 -12.05
CA PHE A 27 -53.14 44.31 -12.14
C PHE A 27 -54.43 44.89 -11.53
N ARG A 28 -55.43 44.94 -12.36
CA ARG A 28 -56.85 45.20 -11.96
C ARG A 28 -57.44 43.91 -11.39
N ALA A 29 -58.03 43.98 -10.22
CA ALA A 29 -58.85 42.94 -9.62
C ALA A 29 -60.14 42.70 -10.39
N ALA A 30 -60.43 41.45 -10.70
CA ALA A 30 -61.74 40.95 -11.04
C ALA A 30 -62.16 39.89 -10.05
N ALA A 31 -63.17 40.16 -9.24
CA ALA A 31 -63.81 39.21 -8.36
C ALA A 31 -64.77 38.32 -9.15
N GLY A 32 -64.65 37.00 -9.01
CA GLY A 32 -65.59 36.06 -9.63
C GLY A 32 -65.37 34.64 -9.06
N SER A 33 -66.40 34.21 -8.35
CA SER A 33 -66.70 32.93 -7.71
C SER A 33 -66.10 31.67 -8.36
N SER A 34 -65.47 30.78 -7.54
CA SER A 34 -65.55 29.31 -7.72
C SER A 34 -64.99 28.59 -6.52
N THR A 35 -65.84 28.12 -5.65
CA THR A 35 -65.55 27.37 -4.40
C THR A 35 -65.58 25.84 -4.62
N VAL A 36 -65.03 25.31 -5.70
CA VAL A 36 -65.09 23.86 -5.97
C VAL A 36 -63.71 23.21 -6.37
N VAL A 37 -62.64 23.96 -6.49
CA VAL A 37 -61.34 23.39 -6.96
C VAL A 37 -60.33 23.12 -5.80
N LEU A 38 -60.69 23.36 -4.55
CA LEU A 38 -59.77 23.26 -3.41
C LEU A 38 -59.68 21.88 -2.77
N ALA A 39 -60.47 20.88 -3.20
CA ALA A 39 -60.50 19.55 -2.60
C ALA A 39 -59.61 18.52 -3.35
N THR A 40 -59.15 18.80 -4.59
CA THR A 40 -58.40 17.83 -5.40
C THR A 40 -56.90 18.10 -5.42
N LEU A 41 -56.41 19.24 -4.92
CA LEU A 41 -54.98 19.59 -4.85
C LEU A 41 -54.30 19.19 -3.54
N VAL A 42 -55.05 18.78 -2.50
CA VAL A 42 -54.51 18.35 -1.21
C VAL A 42 -54.10 16.84 -1.22
N VAL A 43 -54.63 16.05 -2.16
CA VAL A 43 -54.32 14.61 -2.25
C VAL A 43 -53.07 14.31 -3.10
N MET A 44 -52.63 15.24 -3.96
CA MET A 44 -51.37 15.07 -4.74
C MET A 44 -50.10 15.59 -4.04
N ALA A 45 -50.23 16.31 -2.93
CA ALA A 45 -49.06 16.77 -2.14
C ALA A 45 -48.60 15.78 -1.08
N ALA A 46 -49.28 14.63 -0.90
CA ALA A 46 -48.91 13.60 0.08
C ALA A 46 -48.12 12.41 -0.54
N ALA A 47 -47.76 12.50 -1.82
CA ALA A 47 -46.91 11.47 -2.49
C ALA A 47 -45.49 11.97 -2.78
N CYS A 48 -45.07 13.11 -2.30
CA CYS A 48 -43.64 13.38 -2.10
C CYS A 48 -43.22 12.64 -0.83
N SER A 49 -42.82 11.38 -0.96
CA SER A 49 -42.07 10.69 0.06
C SER A 49 -40.97 11.65 0.50
N SER A 50 -41.04 12.12 1.74
CA SER A 50 -39.91 12.68 2.45
C SER A 50 -38.85 11.59 2.54
N GLY A 51 -38.09 11.39 1.45
CA GLY A 51 -36.84 10.69 1.54
C GLY A 51 -36.04 11.44 2.59
N GLU A 52 -35.71 10.77 3.69
CA GLU A 52 -34.71 11.28 4.62
C GLU A 52 -33.52 11.77 3.80
N PRO A 53 -32.92 12.92 4.12
CA PRO A 53 -31.73 13.36 3.40
C PRO A 53 -30.73 12.22 3.46
N GLY A 54 -30.36 11.68 2.28
CA GLY A 54 -29.51 10.51 2.19
C GLY A 54 -28.22 10.74 2.96
N THR A 55 -27.84 9.77 3.80
CA THR A 55 -26.59 9.84 4.57
C THR A 55 -25.43 9.65 3.60
N THR A 56 -24.50 10.60 3.56
CA THR A 56 -23.24 10.46 2.82
C THR A 56 -22.14 10.06 3.79
N LEU A 57 -21.45 8.96 3.47
CA LEU A 57 -20.27 8.49 4.19
C LEU A 57 -19.03 8.69 3.32
N ARG A 58 -17.97 9.22 3.90
CA ARG A 58 -16.69 9.50 3.24
C ARG A 58 -15.67 8.46 3.64
N VAL A 59 -15.05 7.79 2.66
CA VAL A 59 -14.01 6.80 2.87
C VAL A 59 -12.72 7.31 2.23
N ALA A 60 -11.70 7.59 3.03
CA ALA A 60 -10.39 7.98 2.53
C ALA A 60 -9.51 6.74 2.34
N LEU A 61 -8.81 6.67 1.20
CA LEU A 61 -7.95 5.55 0.82
C LEU A 61 -6.88 5.98 -0.19
N TRP A 62 -5.80 5.20 -0.27
CA TRP A 62 -4.73 5.44 -1.26
C TRP A 62 -5.00 4.79 -2.62
N ALA A 63 -6.00 3.91 -2.74
CA ALA A 63 -6.29 3.18 -3.95
C ALA A 63 -6.41 4.08 -5.19
N GLY A 64 -5.81 3.68 -6.30
CA GLY A 64 -5.89 4.34 -7.60
C GLY A 64 -6.13 3.33 -8.72
N GLY A 65 -6.45 3.81 -9.93
CA GLY A 65 -6.65 2.94 -11.09
C GLY A 65 -7.60 1.78 -10.82
N HIS A 66 -7.16 0.56 -11.14
CA HIS A 66 -7.95 -0.66 -10.99
C HIS A 66 -8.36 -0.96 -9.53
N GLU A 67 -7.48 -0.68 -8.55
CA GLU A 67 -7.82 -0.86 -7.14
C GLU A 67 -9.01 0.01 -6.73
N LEU A 68 -9.06 1.27 -7.18
CA LEU A 68 -10.19 2.16 -6.90
C LEU A 68 -11.50 1.66 -7.51
N GLU A 69 -11.46 1.03 -8.68
CA GLU A 69 -12.63 0.42 -9.31
C GLU A 69 -13.18 -0.74 -8.46
N ILE A 70 -12.29 -1.54 -7.86
CA ILE A 70 -12.67 -2.62 -6.96
C ILE A 70 -13.29 -2.06 -5.67
N GLU A 71 -12.66 -1.05 -5.06
CA GLU A 71 -13.21 -0.42 -3.86
C GLU A 71 -14.57 0.26 -4.16
N ARG A 72 -14.79 0.74 -5.38
CA ARG A 72 -16.10 1.26 -5.80
C ARG A 72 -17.15 0.12 -5.83
N GLN A 73 -16.81 -1.07 -6.33
CA GLN A 73 -17.74 -2.21 -6.32
C GLN A 73 -18.12 -2.62 -4.89
N VAL A 74 -17.16 -2.59 -3.95
CA VAL A 74 -17.42 -2.85 -2.52
C VAL A 74 -18.36 -1.79 -1.96
N ALA A 75 -18.13 -0.52 -2.27
CA ALA A 75 -18.96 0.58 -1.80
C ALA A 75 -20.39 0.52 -2.42
N ASP A 76 -20.51 0.21 -3.70
CA ASP A 76 -21.81 0.02 -4.38
C ASP A 76 -22.62 -1.11 -3.73
N ARG A 77 -21.94 -2.17 -3.31
CA ARG A 77 -22.57 -3.29 -2.60
C ARG A 77 -23.10 -2.85 -1.23
N TYR A 78 -22.34 -2.04 -0.49
CA TYR A 78 -22.83 -1.46 0.78
C TYR A 78 -24.04 -0.55 0.56
N GLU A 79 -24.00 0.31 -0.45
CA GLU A 79 -25.11 1.21 -0.81
C GLU A 79 -26.38 0.40 -1.15
N ALA A 80 -26.23 -0.71 -1.87
CA ALA A 80 -27.34 -1.60 -2.21
C ALA A 80 -27.99 -2.26 -0.99
N LEU A 81 -27.19 -2.55 0.05
CA LEU A 81 -27.68 -3.12 1.32
C LEU A 81 -28.28 -2.04 2.25
N HIS A 82 -27.95 -0.78 2.05
CA HIS A 82 -28.37 0.35 2.90
C HIS A 82 -29.05 1.45 2.07
N PRO A 83 -30.31 1.28 1.66
CA PRO A 83 -31.03 2.29 0.88
C PRO A 83 -31.01 3.67 1.55
N GLY A 84 -30.65 4.71 0.78
CA GLY A 84 -30.51 6.08 1.28
C GLY A 84 -29.10 6.41 1.81
N VAL A 85 -28.17 5.48 1.81
CA VAL A 85 -26.73 5.74 2.08
C VAL A 85 -25.99 5.89 0.76
N ARG A 86 -25.07 6.86 0.71
CA ARG A 86 -24.09 7.04 -0.37
C ARG A 86 -22.68 7.01 0.20
N VAL A 87 -21.78 6.28 -0.43
CA VAL A 87 -20.36 6.20 -0.08
C VAL A 87 -19.51 6.98 -1.09
N VAL A 88 -18.78 7.97 -0.61
CA VAL A 88 -17.83 8.76 -1.41
C VAL A 88 -16.42 8.27 -1.11
N LEU A 89 -15.76 7.73 -2.12
CA LEU A 89 -14.36 7.32 -2.03
C LEU A 89 -13.46 8.54 -2.28
N GLU A 90 -12.66 8.90 -1.29
CA GLU A 90 -11.68 9.99 -1.35
C GLU A 90 -10.29 9.40 -1.63
N SER A 91 -10.04 9.13 -2.90
CA SER A 91 -8.79 8.54 -3.36
C SER A 91 -7.64 9.54 -3.35
N ALA A 92 -6.49 9.11 -2.85
CA ALA A 92 -5.25 9.87 -2.89
C ALA A 92 -4.04 8.92 -3.09
N PRO A 93 -3.78 8.41 -4.31
CA PRO A 93 -2.69 7.47 -4.58
C PRO A 93 -1.30 8.01 -4.22
N ASN A 94 -1.15 9.34 -4.15
CA ASN A 94 0.06 10.02 -3.73
C ASN A 94 -0.25 11.01 -2.61
N GLY A 95 0.60 11.04 -1.58
CA GLY A 95 0.45 11.96 -0.45
C GLY A 95 -0.79 11.68 0.40
N TYR A 96 -1.22 10.43 0.50
CA TYR A 96 -2.42 10.00 1.21
C TYR A 96 -2.38 10.39 2.69
N GLU A 97 -1.33 10.01 3.40
CA GLU A 97 -1.19 10.27 4.84
C GLU A 97 -1.25 11.77 5.15
N GLU A 98 -0.53 12.59 4.40
CA GLU A 98 -0.52 14.05 4.57
C GLU A 98 -1.92 14.65 4.37
N ARG A 99 -2.66 14.19 3.34
CA ARG A 99 -4.04 14.64 3.09
C ARG A 99 -4.99 14.20 4.19
N LEU A 100 -4.87 12.96 4.66
CA LEU A 100 -5.67 12.43 5.75
C LEU A 100 -5.45 13.23 7.03
N LEU A 101 -4.20 13.43 7.44
CA LEU A 101 -3.84 14.20 8.62
C LEU A 101 -4.31 15.67 8.52
N THR A 102 -4.16 16.28 7.34
CA THR A 102 -4.65 17.64 7.09
C THR A 102 -6.17 17.74 7.22
N SER A 103 -6.91 16.76 6.70
CA SER A 103 -8.37 16.71 6.79
C SER A 103 -8.85 16.55 8.24
N ILE A 104 -8.20 15.68 9.01
CA ILE A 104 -8.47 15.46 10.44
C ILE A 104 -8.17 16.75 11.22
N ALA A 105 -7.00 17.37 11.01
CA ALA A 105 -6.58 18.60 11.69
C ALA A 105 -7.48 19.79 11.38
N ALA A 106 -8.08 19.84 10.16
CA ALA A 106 -9.05 20.83 9.77
C ALA A 106 -10.45 20.61 10.37
N GLY A 107 -10.64 19.58 11.21
CA GLY A 107 -11.93 19.24 11.81
C GLY A 107 -12.94 18.66 10.81
N ARG A 108 -12.48 18.11 9.70
CA ARG A 108 -13.30 17.48 8.64
C ARG A 108 -12.80 16.06 8.34
N PRO A 109 -12.71 15.18 9.35
CA PRO A 109 -12.26 13.82 9.13
C PRO A 109 -13.18 13.09 8.14
N PRO A 110 -12.70 12.05 7.43
CA PRO A 110 -13.56 11.08 6.77
C PRO A 110 -14.39 10.30 7.80
N ASP A 111 -15.39 9.54 7.40
CA ASP A 111 -16.12 8.63 8.29
C ASP A 111 -15.30 7.35 8.54
N VAL A 112 -14.65 6.82 7.50
CA VAL A 112 -13.74 5.67 7.56
C VAL A 112 -12.50 6.00 6.75
N TYR A 113 -11.35 5.47 7.15
CA TYR A 113 -10.12 5.62 6.36
C TYR A 113 -9.27 4.35 6.41
N LEU A 114 -8.51 4.14 5.34
CA LEU A 114 -7.57 3.05 5.24
C LEU A 114 -6.29 3.41 6.03
N LEU A 115 -5.77 2.46 6.80
CA LEU A 115 -4.57 2.65 7.61
C LEU A 115 -3.64 1.46 7.42
N ASP A 116 -2.38 1.73 7.16
CA ASP A 116 -1.37 0.70 7.08
C ASP A 116 -0.86 0.33 8.50
N SER A 117 -0.45 -0.90 8.66
CA SER A 117 0.03 -1.42 9.96
C SER A 117 1.17 -0.60 10.58
N PRO A 118 2.11 0.01 9.83
CA PRO A 118 3.13 0.89 10.38
C PRO A 118 2.60 2.17 11.05
N ASP A 119 1.40 2.61 10.69
CA ASP A 119 0.85 3.88 11.19
C ASP A 119 0.02 3.71 12.47
N ILE A 120 -0.32 2.47 12.82
CA ILE A 120 -1.17 2.16 13.98
C ILE A 120 -0.64 2.76 15.29
N PRO A 121 0.67 2.66 15.65
CA PRO A 121 1.17 3.27 16.87
C PRO A 121 0.95 4.79 16.92
N THR A 122 1.26 5.45 15.82
CA THR A 122 1.14 6.91 15.71
C THR A 122 -0.31 7.37 15.83
N PHE A 123 -1.23 6.72 15.11
CA PHE A 123 -2.65 7.09 15.10
C PHE A 123 -3.33 6.77 16.44
N ALA A 124 -2.98 5.64 17.07
CA ALA A 124 -3.49 5.26 18.38
C ALA A 124 -3.05 6.26 19.46
N GLU A 125 -1.75 6.57 19.58
CA GLU A 125 -1.21 7.48 20.59
C GLU A 125 -1.70 8.91 20.43
N ARG A 126 -1.89 9.38 19.19
CA ARG A 126 -2.42 10.72 18.91
C ARG A 126 -3.94 10.81 19.05
N GLY A 127 -4.62 9.69 19.34
CA GLY A 127 -6.09 9.64 19.45
C GLY A 127 -6.80 9.94 18.11
N LEU A 128 -6.16 9.58 16.98
CA LEU A 128 -6.72 9.78 15.64
C LEU A 128 -7.57 8.60 15.19
N ALA A 129 -7.32 7.39 15.72
CA ALA A 129 -8.12 6.19 15.49
C ALA A 129 -8.95 5.83 16.72
N LEU A 130 -10.20 5.47 16.52
CA LEU A 130 -11.13 5.00 17.54
C LEU A 130 -10.72 3.58 18.00
N ASP A 131 -10.78 3.34 19.32
CA ASP A 131 -10.75 1.97 19.80
C ASP A 131 -12.04 1.25 19.42
N LEU A 132 -11.93 0.27 18.53
CA LEU A 132 -13.05 -0.52 18.01
C LEU A 132 -13.37 -1.74 18.90
N ALA A 133 -12.57 -2.07 19.90
CA ALA A 133 -12.78 -3.23 20.76
C ALA A 133 -14.15 -3.22 21.48
N PRO A 134 -14.68 -2.07 21.97
CA PRO A 134 -16.01 -1.99 22.56
C PRO A 134 -17.16 -2.27 21.57
N TYR A 135 -16.92 -2.21 20.26
CA TYR A 135 -17.93 -2.33 19.23
C TYR A 135 -17.94 -3.71 18.53
N ARG A 136 -17.20 -4.71 19.06
CA ARG A 136 -17.02 -6.03 18.43
C ARG A 136 -18.33 -6.70 18.00
N GLU A 137 -19.35 -6.66 18.82
CA GLU A 137 -20.66 -7.23 18.51
C GLU A 137 -21.35 -6.50 17.36
N ALA A 138 -21.27 -5.16 17.33
CA ALA A 138 -21.86 -4.36 16.27
C ALA A 138 -21.11 -4.51 14.95
N LEU A 139 -19.81 -4.85 14.99
CA LEU A 139 -18.93 -5.03 13.84
C LEU A 139 -19.04 -6.44 13.22
N ASP A 140 -19.69 -7.41 13.90
CA ASP A 140 -19.64 -8.84 13.57
C ASP A 140 -18.21 -9.35 13.29
N PHE A 141 -17.24 -8.78 14.00
CA PHE A 141 -15.82 -9.07 13.81
C PHE A 141 -15.32 -10.09 14.83
N ARG A 142 -14.78 -11.19 14.32
CA ARG A 142 -14.16 -12.25 15.13
C ARG A 142 -12.65 -12.26 14.89
N PRO A 143 -11.83 -11.93 15.89
CA PRO A 143 -10.37 -11.93 15.75
C PRO A 143 -9.78 -13.28 15.33
N ASP A 144 -10.41 -14.38 15.74
CA ASP A 144 -10.03 -15.76 15.43
C ASP A 144 -10.35 -16.18 13.99
N SER A 145 -11.08 -15.38 13.23
CA SER A 145 -11.35 -15.61 11.81
C SER A 145 -10.32 -14.99 10.87
N VAL A 146 -9.35 -14.25 11.40
CA VAL A 146 -8.26 -13.61 10.62
C VAL A 146 -6.90 -14.19 11.03
N PHE A 147 -5.91 -14.05 10.17
CA PHE A 147 -4.54 -14.47 10.50
C PHE A 147 -4.05 -13.73 11.75
N ALA A 148 -3.53 -14.49 12.72
CA ALA A 148 -3.18 -13.95 14.04
C ALA A 148 -2.18 -12.79 13.96
N GLN A 149 -1.13 -12.92 13.15
CA GLN A 149 -0.13 -11.87 12.94
C GLN A 149 -0.76 -10.58 12.39
N VAL A 150 -1.76 -10.72 11.51
CA VAL A 150 -2.48 -9.58 10.92
C VAL A 150 -3.40 -8.92 11.95
N ALA A 151 -4.12 -9.72 12.74
CA ALA A 151 -4.96 -9.20 13.82
C ALA A 151 -4.13 -8.40 14.84
N ASP A 152 -2.97 -8.92 15.22
CA ASP A 152 -2.07 -8.29 16.21
C ASP A 152 -1.47 -6.97 15.71
N ALA A 153 -1.31 -6.79 14.40
CA ALA A 153 -0.82 -5.54 13.81
C ALA A 153 -1.69 -4.33 14.15
N PHE A 154 -3.01 -4.54 14.28
CA PHE A 154 -3.99 -3.48 14.53
C PHE A 154 -4.39 -3.33 16.00
N ARG A 155 -3.74 -4.08 16.89
CA ARG A 155 -4.04 -4.08 18.34
C ARG A 155 -2.95 -3.39 19.15
N ARG A 156 -3.36 -2.86 20.31
CA ARG A 156 -2.50 -2.40 21.40
C ARG A 156 -3.12 -2.86 22.71
N GLY A 157 -2.56 -3.91 23.28
CA GLY A 157 -3.20 -4.59 24.42
C GLY A 157 -4.59 -5.08 24.05
N GLU A 158 -5.60 -4.66 24.80
CA GLU A 158 -7.01 -5.03 24.56
C GLU A 158 -7.70 -4.16 23.52
N SER A 159 -7.12 -3.02 23.13
CA SER A 159 -7.69 -2.08 22.17
C SER A 159 -7.40 -2.51 20.74
N MET A 160 -8.31 -2.20 19.79
CA MET A 160 -8.22 -2.47 18.38
C MET A 160 -8.49 -1.19 17.58
N PHE A 161 -7.53 -0.71 16.79
CA PHE A 161 -7.58 0.59 16.13
C PHE A 161 -7.94 0.55 14.64
N ALA A 162 -7.92 -0.63 14.03
CA ALA A 162 -8.48 -0.84 12.70
C ALA A 162 -8.97 -2.28 12.53
N LEU A 163 -9.89 -2.50 11.59
CA LEU A 163 -10.34 -3.83 11.17
C LEU A 163 -9.48 -4.29 9.99
N PRO A 164 -8.82 -5.46 10.08
CA PRO A 164 -7.99 -5.97 9.00
C PRO A 164 -8.74 -6.07 7.67
N LYS A 165 -8.17 -5.50 6.61
CA LYS A 165 -8.65 -5.57 5.23
C LYS A 165 -7.95 -6.69 4.48
N ASP A 166 -6.64 -6.56 4.35
CA ASP A 166 -5.77 -7.44 3.59
C ASP A 166 -4.35 -7.40 4.17
N PHE A 167 -3.50 -8.26 3.63
CA PHE A 167 -2.09 -8.28 3.98
C PHE A 167 -1.26 -8.89 2.84
N THR A 168 0.05 -8.76 2.96
CA THR A 168 1.00 -9.35 2.03
C THR A 168 2.34 -9.62 2.69
N PRO A 169 2.94 -10.80 2.51
CA PRO A 169 4.37 -11.01 2.69
C PRO A 169 5.13 -10.44 1.49
N MET A 170 6.34 -9.92 1.75
CA MET A 170 7.33 -9.69 0.69
C MET A 170 7.93 -11.02 0.27
N VAL A 171 7.97 -11.25 -1.05
CA VAL A 171 8.41 -12.50 -1.67
C VAL A 171 9.29 -12.20 -2.88
N LEU A 172 9.97 -13.21 -3.40
CA LEU A 172 10.57 -13.14 -4.73
C LEU A 172 9.64 -13.80 -5.76
N TYR A 173 9.33 -13.04 -6.79
CA TYR A 173 8.80 -13.55 -8.05
C TYR A 173 9.98 -14.07 -8.86
N ALA A 174 9.93 -15.29 -9.35
CA ALA A 174 10.96 -15.90 -10.18
C ALA A 174 10.39 -16.23 -11.57
N ASN A 175 11.05 -15.75 -12.62
CA ASN A 175 10.73 -16.10 -13.99
C ASN A 175 11.46 -17.40 -14.35
N ARG A 176 10.74 -18.54 -14.29
CA ARG A 176 11.29 -19.86 -14.56
C ARG A 176 11.85 -19.99 -15.98
N GLY A 177 11.19 -19.35 -16.95
CA GLY A 177 11.65 -19.37 -18.34
C GLY A 177 13.05 -18.77 -18.50
N VAL A 178 13.33 -17.64 -17.82
CA VAL A 178 14.66 -17.02 -17.81
C VAL A 178 15.70 -17.93 -17.14
N LEU A 179 15.33 -18.50 -15.98
CA LEU A 179 16.22 -19.39 -15.23
C LEU A 179 16.50 -20.72 -15.97
N ALA A 180 15.49 -21.29 -16.61
CA ALA A 180 15.63 -22.51 -17.41
C ALA A 180 16.52 -22.28 -18.65
N ASN A 181 16.39 -21.14 -19.32
CA ASN A 181 17.26 -20.76 -20.44
C ASN A 181 18.73 -20.64 -20.02
N ALA A 182 18.99 -20.22 -18.78
CA ALA A 182 20.33 -20.16 -18.20
C ALA A 182 20.78 -21.49 -17.57
N GLY A 183 19.91 -22.52 -17.53
CA GLY A 183 20.24 -23.84 -16.95
C GLY A 183 20.39 -23.85 -15.43
N VAL A 184 19.67 -22.96 -14.72
CA VAL A 184 19.79 -22.77 -13.26
C VAL A 184 18.42 -22.82 -12.53
N GLU A 185 17.38 -23.30 -13.19
CA GLU A 185 16.03 -23.42 -12.57
C GLU A 185 16.04 -24.35 -11.34
N ASP A 186 16.89 -25.37 -11.33
CA ASP A 186 17.07 -26.32 -10.24
C ASP A 186 17.65 -25.70 -8.96
N LEU A 187 18.14 -24.47 -9.02
CA LEU A 187 18.56 -23.70 -7.84
C LEU A 187 17.36 -23.14 -7.06
N LEU A 188 16.18 -23.04 -7.67
CA LEU A 188 14.99 -22.58 -6.96
C LEU A 188 14.59 -23.57 -5.85
N PRO A 189 14.02 -23.08 -4.73
CA PRO A 189 13.53 -23.97 -3.68
C PRO A 189 12.36 -24.83 -4.21
N VAL A 190 12.34 -26.10 -3.82
CA VAL A 190 11.29 -27.06 -4.25
C VAL A 190 9.93 -26.72 -3.64
N SER A 191 9.90 -26.04 -2.49
CA SER A 191 8.70 -25.64 -1.79
C SER A 191 8.72 -24.14 -1.48
N PRO A 192 7.60 -23.43 -1.60
CA PRO A 192 7.50 -22.03 -1.18
C PRO A 192 7.57 -21.85 0.34
N ALA A 193 7.33 -22.91 1.16
CA ALA A 193 7.46 -22.83 2.61
C ALA A 193 8.87 -22.36 3.00
N PRO A 194 9.05 -21.73 4.20
CA PRO A 194 10.35 -21.20 4.61
C PRO A 194 11.43 -22.28 4.50
N ALA A 195 12.10 -22.26 3.35
CA ALA A 195 12.93 -23.35 2.93
C ALA A 195 14.32 -23.22 3.56
N THR A 196 14.73 -24.27 4.24
CA THR A 196 16.13 -24.56 4.42
C THR A 196 16.70 -24.93 3.03
N GLY A 197 17.75 -24.25 2.58
CA GLY A 197 18.45 -24.62 1.34
C GLY A 197 18.35 -23.61 0.18
N TRP A 198 17.63 -22.50 0.34
CA TRP A 198 17.65 -21.36 -0.57
C TRP A 198 18.45 -20.23 0.05
N THR A 199 19.72 -20.14 -0.27
CA THR A 199 20.67 -19.23 0.37
C THR A 199 21.00 -18.03 -0.51
N TRP A 200 21.61 -16.98 0.08
CA TRP A 200 22.17 -15.86 -0.67
C TRP A 200 23.18 -16.33 -1.74
N THR A 201 23.90 -17.41 -1.47
CA THR A 201 24.84 -17.98 -2.43
C THR A 201 24.12 -18.58 -3.64
N ASP A 202 23.05 -19.33 -3.41
CA ASP A 202 22.26 -19.93 -4.49
C ASP A 202 21.55 -18.85 -5.30
N PHE A 203 20.96 -17.85 -4.63
CA PHE A 203 20.34 -16.70 -5.26
C PHE A 203 21.31 -15.91 -6.14
N ARG A 204 22.50 -15.59 -5.59
CA ARG A 204 23.55 -14.90 -6.34
C ARG A 204 23.98 -15.70 -7.56
N ARG A 205 24.21 -17.00 -7.41
CA ARG A 205 24.60 -17.89 -8.50
C ARG A 205 23.54 -17.93 -9.60
N ALA A 206 22.25 -17.99 -9.23
CA ALA A 206 21.17 -17.91 -10.20
C ALA A 206 21.11 -16.55 -10.90
N ALA A 207 21.28 -15.46 -10.15
CA ALA A 207 21.29 -14.11 -10.68
C ALA A 207 22.46 -13.85 -11.63
N GLU A 208 23.67 -14.34 -11.32
CA GLU A 208 24.86 -14.25 -12.18
C GLU A 208 24.69 -15.01 -13.50
N ALA A 209 24.09 -16.21 -13.45
CA ALA A 209 23.96 -17.07 -14.61
C ALA A 209 23.02 -16.53 -15.69
N VAL A 210 22.09 -15.64 -15.35
CA VAL A 210 21.10 -15.10 -16.29
C VAL A 210 21.51 -13.79 -16.94
N VAL A 211 22.53 -13.10 -16.42
CA VAL A 211 23.00 -11.83 -17.00
C VAL A 211 23.51 -12.04 -18.41
N ALA A 212 22.96 -11.31 -19.36
CA ALA A 212 23.29 -11.48 -20.77
C ALA A 212 23.08 -10.20 -21.58
N ASP A 213 23.99 -9.96 -22.52
CA ASP A 213 23.82 -9.07 -23.67
C ASP A 213 23.23 -9.91 -24.83
N THR A 214 21.95 -9.73 -25.10
CA THR A 214 21.19 -10.57 -26.06
C THR A 214 21.18 -10.02 -27.48
N ASP A 215 21.49 -8.72 -27.66
CA ASP A 215 21.52 -8.07 -28.96
C ASP A 215 22.95 -7.75 -29.47
N GLY A 216 23.96 -7.94 -28.62
CA GLY A 216 25.38 -7.79 -28.96
C GLY A 216 25.85 -6.34 -29.01
N ASP A 217 25.15 -5.41 -28.36
CA ASP A 217 25.53 -3.99 -28.31
C ASP A 217 26.59 -3.68 -27.23
N GLY A 218 26.99 -4.67 -26.44
CA GLY A 218 27.97 -4.55 -25.35
C GLY A 218 27.37 -4.11 -24.02
N ARG A 219 26.04 -4.20 -23.88
CA ARG A 219 25.32 -3.92 -22.65
C ARG A 219 24.40 -5.10 -22.32
N ASP A 220 24.24 -5.34 -21.02
CA ASP A 220 23.34 -6.39 -20.59
C ASP A 220 21.88 -5.97 -20.75
N ASP A 221 21.05 -6.86 -21.35
CA ASP A 221 19.61 -6.74 -21.52
C ASP A 221 18.83 -7.54 -20.51
N VAL A 222 19.44 -8.62 -19.98
CA VAL A 222 18.87 -9.50 -18.99
C VAL A 222 19.62 -9.35 -17.69
N PHE A 223 18.88 -9.14 -16.60
CA PHE A 223 19.42 -8.95 -15.26
C PHE A 223 18.97 -10.04 -14.31
N GLY A 224 19.76 -10.30 -13.27
CA GLY A 224 19.41 -11.27 -12.24
C GLY A 224 18.28 -10.78 -11.35
N PHE A 225 18.30 -9.51 -10.94
CA PHE A 225 17.46 -9.01 -9.87
C PHE A 225 17.17 -7.51 -10.00
N ASP A 226 16.05 -7.03 -9.43
CA ASP A 226 15.81 -5.61 -9.21
C ASP A 226 16.38 -5.19 -7.84
N PHE A 227 17.02 -4.02 -7.77
CA PHE A 227 17.63 -3.58 -6.53
C PHE A 227 16.57 -3.20 -5.47
N PRO A 228 16.63 -3.77 -4.24
CA PRO A 228 15.69 -3.46 -3.17
C PRO A 228 15.98 -2.09 -2.57
N ARG A 229 15.21 -1.08 -2.99
CA ARG A 229 15.43 0.31 -2.60
C ARG A 229 14.90 0.62 -1.21
N ASN A 230 13.72 0.13 -0.86
CA ASN A 230 13.02 0.51 0.35
C ASN A 230 13.35 -0.43 1.51
N LEU A 231 13.26 0.09 2.74
CA LEU A 231 13.53 -0.67 3.96
C LEU A 231 12.76 -2.00 4.00
N TYR A 232 11.49 -2.00 3.66
CA TYR A 232 10.65 -3.20 3.67
C TYR A 232 11.13 -4.28 2.67
N GLN A 233 11.87 -3.90 1.64
CA GLN A 233 12.42 -4.84 0.67
C GLN A 233 13.73 -5.46 1.16
N TRP A 234 14.58 -4.71 1.87
CA TRP A 234 15.90 -5.22 2.27
C TRP A 234 16.01 -5.67 3.75
N ILE A 235 15.06 -5.27 4.61
CA ILE A 235 15.08 -5.71 6.02
C ILE A 235 15.03 -7.24 6.19
N PRO A 236 14.35 -8.04 5.34
CA PRO A 236 14.41 -9.50 5.45
C PRO A 236 15.82 -10.06 5.31
N PHE A 237 16.69 -9.43 4.53
CA PHE A 237 18.09 -9.84 4.41
C PHE A 237 18.85 -9.60 5.72
N VAL A 238 18.61 -8.47 6.40
CA VAL A 238 19.18 -8.20 7.73
C VAL A 238 18.70 -9.23 8.75
N TRP A 239 17.41 -9.54 8.76
CA TRP A 239 16.85 -10.56 9.66
C TRP A 239 17.40 -11.96 9.36
N SER A 240 17.54 -12.32 8.10
CA SER A 240 18.11 -13.62 7.71
C SER A 240 19.60 -13.72 8.09
N ALA A 241 20.32 -12.62 8.16
CA ALA A 241 21.66 -12.54 8.71
C ALA A 241 21.70 -12.62 10.25
N GLY A 242 20.54 -12.67 10.91
CA GLY A 242 20.41 -12.74 12.37
C GLY A 242 20.52 -11.38 13.06
N GLY A 243 20.54 -10.29 12.29
CA GLY A 243 20.50 -8.92 12.77
C GLY A 243 19.10 -8.36 12.89
N ASP A 244 19.02 -7.10 13.23
CA ASP A 244 17.82 -6.27 13.17
C ASP A 244 18.23 -4.81 12.92
N ILE A 245 17.24 -3.92 12.77
CA ILE A 245 17.47 -2.48 12.56
C ILE A 245 17.23 -1.66 13.84
N LEU A 246 16.55 -2.25 14.82
CA LEU A 246 16.20 -1.66 16.11
C LEU A 246 16.56 -2.60 17.25
N ALA A 247 16.85 -2.03 18.40
CA ALA A 247 16.95 -2.78 19.65
C ALA A 247 15.65 -3.56 19.94
N PRO A 248 15.68 -4.67 20.69
CA PRO A 248 14.51 -5.51 20.96
C PRO A 248 13.31 -4.77 21.55
N GLY A 249 13.54 -3.66 22.26
CA GLY A 249 12.49 -2.79 22.80
C GLY A 249 11.88 -1.80 21.80
N GLY A 250 12.39 -1.76 20.57
CA GLY A 250 11.95 -0.78 19.57
C GLY A 250 12.45 0.64 19.80
N SER A 251 13.51 0.81 20.60
CA SER A 251 14.14 2.09 20.88
C SER A 251 15.65 1.97 20.68
N GLY A 252 16.21 2.83 19.80
CA GLY A 252 17.62 2.81 19.43
C GLY A 252 17.93 1.99 18.19
N THR A 253 18.63 2.61 17.27
CA THR A 253 19.10 2.01 16.01
C THR A 253 20.61 1.73 16.04
N SER A 254 21.37 2.50 16.85
CA SER A 254 22.82 2.30 17.00
C SER A 254 23.16 0.91 17.55
N GLY A 255 24.09 0.23 16.90
CA GLY A 255 24.45 -1.15 17.21
C GLY A 255 23.57 -2.22 16.55
N TYR A 256 22.47 -1.80 15.91
CA TYR A 256 21.55 -2.67 15.16
C TYR A 256 21.54 -2.32 13.67
N LEU A 257 21.06 -1.13 13.31
CA LEU A 257 21.08 -0.66 11.92
C LEU A 257 22.50 -0.57 11.34
N ASP A 258 23.50 -0.29 12.16
CA ASP A 258 24.92 -0.29 11.85
C ASP A 258 25.65 -1.51 12.46
N GLY A 259 24.90 -2.51 12.92
CA GLY A 259 25.46 -3.74 13.48
C GLY A 259 26.14 -4.63 12.43
N PRO A 260 26.97 -5.57 12.85
CA PRO A 260 27.75 -6.41 11.93
C PRO A 260 26.90 -7.23 10.98
N GLU A 261 25.76 -7.76 11.45
CA GLU A 261 24.81 -8.54 10.66
C GLU A 261 24.09 -7.68 9.62
N ALA A 262 23.69 -6.47 10.01
CA ALA A 262 23.08 -5.50 9.08
C ALA A 262 24.07 -5.08 7.99
N LEU A 263 25.32 -4.78 8.38
CA LEU A 263 26.38 -4.46 7.43
C LEU A 263 26.72 -5.63 6.49
N GLU A 264 26.59 -6.88 6.94
CA GLU A 264 26.75 -8.06 6.08
C GLU A 264 25.66 -8.12 5.01
N ALA A 265 24.40 -7.88 5.40
CA ALA A 265 23.28 -7.81 4.47
C ALA A 265 23.43 -6.66 3.45
N TYR A 266 23.86 -5.48 3.90
CA TYR A 266 24.09 -4.34 3.00
C TYR A 266 25.21 -4.61 2.00
N ARG A 267 26.33 -5.26 2.44
CA ARG A 267 27.40 -5.65 1.51
C ARG A 267 26.92 -6.66 0.49
N PHE A 268 26.15 -7.65 0.91
CA PHE A 268 25.55 -8.61 -0.02
C PHE A 268 24.70 -7.90 -1.08
N LEU A 269 23.74 -7.08 -0.66
CA LEU A 269 22.83 -6.40 -1.59
C LEU A 269 23.56 -5.42 -2.52
N THR A 270 24.46 -4.59 -1.98
CA THR A 270 25.21 -3.64 -2.82
C THR A 270 26.16 -4.34 -3.78
N SER A 271 26.71 -5.51 -3.40
CA SER A 271 27.56 -6.29 -4.31
C SER A 271 26.80 -6.78 -5.55
N LEU A 272 25.50 -7.09 -5.45
CA LEU A 272 24.69 -7.47 -6.61
C LEU A 272 24.64 -6.34 -7.65
N ALA A 273 24.51 -5.08 -7.18
CA ALA A 273 24.51 -3.92 -8.06
C ALA A 273 25.93 -3.57 -8.58
N GLU A 274 26.95 -3.65 -7.72
CA GLU A 274 28.34 -3.36 -8.06
C GLU A 274 28.89 -4.36 -9.11
N ASP A 275 28.41 -5.60 -9.08
CA ASP A 275 28.79 -6.67 -10.01
C ASP A 275 27.88 -6.74 -11.26
N GLY A 276 26.98 -5.75 -11.46
CA GLY A 276 26.15 -5.65 -12.66
C GLY A 276 24.95 -6.59 -12.73
N LEU A 277 24.59 -7.25 -11.61
CA LEU A 277 23.47 -8.21 -11.60
C LEU A 277 22.09 -7.53 -11.55
N THR A 278 22.07 -6.20 -11.38
CA THR A 278 20.85 -5.38 -11.35
C THR A 278 20.91 -4.29 -12.41
N PRO A 279 19.78 -3.75 -12.84
CA PRO A 279 19.77 -2.54 -13.69
C PRO A 279 20.52 -1.39 -13.02
N GLY A 280 21.07 -0.47 -13.83
CA GLY A 280 22.01 0.55 -13.41
C GLY A 280 21.62 1.39 -12.18
N ALA A 281 22.63 1.94 -11.50
CA ALA A 281 22.51 2.67 -10.23
C ALA A 281 21.53 3.88 -10.25
N GLN A 282 21.20 4.43 -11.42
CA GLN A 282 20.20 5.50 -11.55
C GLN A 282 18.81 5.09 -11.01
N PHE A 283 18.47 3.80 -11.07
CA PHE A 283 17.19 3.29 -10.57
C PHE A 283 17.15 3.14 -9.05
N VAL A 284 18.29 3.12 -8.38
CA VAL A 284 18.37 3.03 -6.91
C VAL A 284 17.70 4.25 -6.26
N GLN A 285 17.92 5.47 -6.78
CA GLN A 285 17.36 6.69 -6.18
C GLN A 285 15.90 6.97 -6.56
N GLN A 286 15.51 6.67 -7.79
CA GLN A 286 14.20 7.11 -8.34
C GLN A 286 13.17 5.97 -8.39
N GLY A 287 13.58 4.73 -8.07
CA GLY A 287 12.84 3.53 -8.41
C GLY A 287 12.89 3.24 -9.90
N ASP A 288 12.58 2.02 -10.28
CA ASP A 288 12.57 1.58 -11.66
C ASP A 288 11.11 1.44 -12.15
N PRO A 289 10.60 2.38 -12.96
CA PRO A 289 9.22 2.34 -13.43
C PRO A 289 8.96 1.20 -14.44
N ALA A 290 10.01 0.57 -14.97
CA ALA A 290 9.91 -0.50 -15.95
C ALA A 290 10.15 -1.89 -15.36
N ARG A 291 10.32 -2.02 -14.05
CA ARG A 291 10.72 -3.28 -13.39
C ARG A 291 9.74 -4.43 -13.66
N GLU A 292 8.44 -4.19 -13.54
CA GLU A 292 7.41 -5.20 -13.81
C GLU A 292 7.38 -5.58 -15.29
N ALA A 293 7.47 -4.60 -16.18
CA ALA A 293 7.49 -4.84 -17.62
C ALA A 293 8.76 -5.62 -18.05
N ARG A 294 9.92 -5.28 -17.50
CA ARG A 294 11.17 -6.00 -17.75
C ARG A 294 11.09 -7.45 -17.25
N PHE A 295 10.55 -7.68 -16.04
CA PHE A 295 10.35 -9.02 -15.53
C PHE A 295 9.40 -9.83 -16.43
N ALA A 296 8.27 -9.25 -16.83
CA ALA A 296 7.28 -9.90 -17.69
C ALA A 296 7.82 -10.25 -19.09
N SER A 297 8.71 -9.41 -19.64
CA SER A 297 9.31 -9.62 -20.96
C SER A 297 10.53 -10.56 -20.95
N GLY A 298 10.94 -11.08 -19.79
CA GLY A 298 12.12 -11.95 -19.68
C GLY A 298 13.45 -11.21 -19.54
N GLY A 299 13.45 -9.89 -19.40
CA GLY A 299 14.66 -9.09 -19.14
C GLY A 299 15.13 -9.12 -17.69
N GLN A 300 14.51 -9.94 -16.82
CA GLN A 300 14.88 -10.07 -15.41
C GLN A 300 14.42 -11.40 -14.83
N ALA A 301 15.28 -12.06 -14.04
CA ALA A 301 14.97 -13.36 -13.44
C ALA A 301 14.17 -13.25 -12.14
N PHE A 302 14.53 -12.31 -11.27
CA PHE A 302 13.90 -12.15 -9.95
C PHE A 302 13.36 -10.74 -9.73
N LEU A 303 12.13 -10.66 -9.17
CA LEU A 303 11.48 -9.41 -8.78
C LEU A 303 11.05 -9.50 -7.31
N LEU A 304 11.53 -8.59 -6.46
CA LEU A 304 11.14 -8.55 -5.06
C LEU A 304 9.90 -7.67 -4.89
N SER A 305 8.77 -8.28 -4.56
CA SER A 305 7.51 -7.54 -4.41
C SER A 305 6.54 -8.24 -3.45
N GLY A 306 5.41 -7.60 -3.20
CA GLY A 306 4.27 -8.17 -2.49
C GLY A 306 3.18 -8.66 -3.45
N HIS A 307 2.08 -9.15 -2.90
CA HIS A 307 0.96 -9.70 -3.66
C HIS A 307 0.30 -8.65 -4.60
N TRP A 308 0.39 -7.36 -4.28
CA TRP A 308 -0.14 -6.25 -5.10
C TRP A 308 0.42 -6.21 -6.54
N THR A 309 1.52 -6.90 -6.80
CA THR A 309 2.12 -7.00 -8.15
C THR A 309 1.51 -8.13 -8.98
N LEU A 310 0.89 -9.13 -8.34
CA LEU A 310 0.33 -10.29 -9.04
C LEU A 310 -0.69 -9.94 -10.13
N PRO A 311 -1.59 -8.95 -9.96
CA PRO A 311 -2.53 -8.56 -11.02
C PRO A 311 -1.87 -8.16 -12.34
N VAL A 312 -0.63 -7.61 -12.28
CA VAL A 312 0.14 -7.24 -13.48
C VAL A 312 0.51 -8.45 -14.33
N PHE A 313 0.70 -9.61 -13.69
CA PHE A 313 1.17 -10.83 -14.35
C PHE A 313 0.07 -11.88 -14.58
N ARG A 314 -1.08 -11.73 -13.95
CA ARG A 314 -2.15 -12.75 -13.92
C ARG A 314 -2.54 -13.27 -15.30
N ASP A 315 -2.79 -12.36 -16.24
CA ASP A 315 -3.19 -12.74 -17.60
C ASP A 315 -2.05 -13.46 -18.35
N LEU A 316 -0.80 -13.07 -18.13
CA LEU A 316 0.36 -13.71 -18.72
C LEU A 316 0.57 -15.12 -18.17
N VAL A 317 0.39 -15.29 -16.85
CA VAL A 317 0.48 -16.61 -16.18
C VAL A 317 -0.66 -17.51 -16.68
N ALA A 318 -1.90 -17.02 -16.71
CA ALA A 318 -3.06 -17.77 -17.18
C ALA A 318 -2.95 -18.18 -18.66
N ALA A 319 -2.32 -17.36 -19.48
CA ALA A 319 -2.05 -17.66 -20.89
C ALA A 319 -0.81 -18.55 -21.11
N GLY A 320 -0.07 -18.91 -20.07
CA GLY A 320 1.21 -19.63 -20.15
C GLY A 320 2.33 -18.83 -20.83
N ALA A 321 2.18 -17.50 -20.92
CA ALA A 321 3.18 -16.60 -21.50
C ALA A 321 4.28 -16.19 -20.48
N LEU A 322 4.01 -16.37 -19.19
CA LEU A 322 4.95 -16.19 -18.10
C LEU A 322 4.91 -17.43 -17.21
N ASP A 323 6.00 -18.17 -17.14
CA ASP A 323 6.19 -19.25 -16.19
C ASP A 323 6.72 -18.66 -14.88
N LEU A 324 5.78 -18.44 -13.94
CA LEU A 324 6.01 -17.73 -12.69
C LEU A 324 6.11 -18.69 -11.51
N ALA A 325 7.15 -18.52 -10.69
CA ALA A 325 7.19 -19.09 -9.35
C ALA A 325 7.21 -17.99 -8.29
N ILE A 326 6.55 -18.24 -7.16
CA ILE A 326 6.67 -17.44 -5.94
C ILE A 326 7.57 -18.22 -4.99
N VAL A 327 8.69 -17.58 -4.60
CA VAL A 327 9.70 -18.21 -3.75
C VAL A 327 10.04 -17.33 -2.54
N PRO A 328 10.52 -17.90 -1.43
CA PRO A 328 10.94 -17.12 -0.27
C PRO A 328 12.13 -16.21 -0.61
N ILE A 329 12.28 -15.12 0.15
CA ILE A 329 13.51 -14.34 0.14
C ILE A 329 14.65 -15.24 0.64
N PRO A 330 15.83 -15.27 -0.04
CA PRO A 330 16.91 -16.19 0.31
C PRO A 330 17.50 -15.87 1.69
N HIS A 331 17.87 -16.90 2.43
CA HIS A 331 18.46 -16.74 3.74
C HIS A 331 19.99 -16.71 3.73
N HIS A 332 20.58 -16.22 4.80
CA HIS A 332 22.02 -16.20 4.97
C HIS A 332 22.60 -17.63 4.96
N PRO A 333 23.76 -17.90 4.28
CA PRO A 333 24.28 -19.25 4.10
C PRO A 333 24.54 -20.06 5.39
N SER A 334 24.86 -19.37 6.49
CA SER A 334 25.20 -20.05 7.77
C SER A 334 24.09 -19.89 8.83
N ARG A 335 22.90 -19.42 8.50
CA ARG A 335 21.78 -19.20 9.43
C ARG A 335 20.48 -19.75 8.88
N ALA A 336 19.63 -20.25 9.75
CA ALA A 336 18.70 -21.31 9.44
C ALA A 336 17.31 -20.88 9.02
N ALA A 337 16.98 -19.69 8.56
CA ALA A 337 15.62 -19.47 8.02
C ALA A 337 15.50 -18.25 7.13
N ALA A 338 14.84 -18.42 6.01
CA ALA A 338 14.27 -17.33 5.24
C ALA A 338 13.23 -16.61 6.11
N THR A 339 13.26 -15.28 6.10
CA THR A 339 12.30 -14.46 6.83
C THR A 339 11.76 -13.42 5.86
N GLY A 340 10.42 -13.38 5.67
CA GLY A 340 9.74 -12.31 4.96
C GLY A 340 9.36 -11.18 5.89
N VAL A 341 9.06 -10.01 5.35
CA VAL A 341 8.36 -8.94 6.06
C VAL A 341 6.90 -8.93 5.68
N LEU A 342 6.02 -8.76 6.67
CA LEU A 342 4.58 -8.73 6.52
C LEU A 342 4.07 -7.30 6.69
N TYR A 343 3.26 -6.86 5.76
CA TYR A 343 2.48 -5.63 5.82
C TYR A 343 0.99 -5.95 5.78
N ALA A 344 0.19 -5.15 6.47
CA ALA A 344 -1.25 -5.33 6.50
C ALA A 344 -1.94 -3.97 6.44
N SER A 345 -3.07 -3.90 5.77
CA SER A 345 -3.91 -2.72 5.76
C SER A 345 -5.25 -2.99 6.46
N GLY A 346 -5.85 -1.93 7.02
CA GLY A 346 -7.10 -2.05 7.78
C GLY A 346 -7.94 -0.78 7.77
N TRP A 347 -9.22 -0.94 8.06
CA TRP A 347 -10.21 0.12 8.09
C TRP A 347 -10.31 0.71 9.49
N ALA A 348 -9.93 1.97 9.63
CA ALA A 348 -10.00 2.73 10.87
C ALA A 348 -11.14 3.76 10.83
N VAL A 349 -11.61 4.12 12.01
CA VAL A 349 -12.67 5.12 12.22
C VAL A 349 -12.11 6.23 13.10
N PRO A 350 -12.20 7.51 12.73
CA PRO A 350 -11.79 8.59 13.61
C PRO A 350 -12.78 8.73 14.78
N PRO A 351 -12.32 9.07 16.00
CA PRO A 351 -13.21 9.22 17.18
C PRO A 351 -14.31 10.28 17.00
N ASN A 352 -14.04 11.27 16.15
CA ASN A 352 -14.94 12.38 15.84
C ASN A 352 -15.57 12.25 14.44
N ALA A 353 -15.78 11.03 13.95
CA ALA A 353 -16.47 10.79 12.69
C ALA A 353 -17.85 11.48 12.68
N PRO A 354 -18.23 12.20 11.60
CA PRO A 354 -19.51 12.94 11.54
C PRO A 354 -20.71 12.03 11.76
N ASN A 355 -20.65 10.79 11.29
CA ASN A 355 -21.70 9.78 11.39
C ASN A 355 -21.17 8.51 12.10
N LEU A 356 -20.67 8.64 13.31
CA LEU A 356 -19.91 7.59 14.01
C LEU A 356 -20.57 6.20 13.97
N ARG A 357 -21.88 6.09 14.24
CA ARG A 357 -22.58 4.81 14.21
C ARG A 357 -22.57 4.19 12.82
N ARG A 358 -22.79 4.97 11.77
CA ARG A 358 -22.73 4.52 10.38
C ARG A 358 -21.32 4.25 9.92
N ALA A 359 -20.33 5.00 10.42
CA ALA A 359 -18.93 4.77 10.15
C ALA A 359 -18.47 3.41 10.70
N ILE A 360 -18.87 3.05 11.92
CA ILE A 360 -18.60 1.73 12.53
C ILE A 360 -19.24 0.62 11.70
N ASP A 361 -20.52 0.77 11.33
CA ASP A 361 -21.25 -0.19 10.49
C ASP A 361 -20.57 -0.38 9.12
N LEU A 362 -20.20 0.71 8.45
CA LEU A 362 -19.46 0.66 7.20
C LEU A 362 -18.08 0.00 7.36
N ALA A 363 -17.32 0.32 8.40
CA ALA A 363 -16.02 -0.30 8.66
C ALA A 363 -16.14 -1.82 8.85
N GLY A 364 -17.18 -2.27 9.58
CA GLY A 364 -17.52 -3.69 9.73
C GLY A 364 -17.81 -4.35 8.38
N PHE A 365 -18.62 -3.73 7.53
CA PHE A 365 -18.90 -4.25 6.19
C PHE A 365 -17.63 -4.30 5.33
N LEU A 366 -16.82 -3.24 5.33
CA LEU A 366 -15.58 -3.17 4.56
C LEU A 366 -14.58 -4.28 4.93
N ALA A 367 -14.60 -4.77 6.17
CA ALA A 367 -13.79 -5.90 6.65
C ALA A 367 -14.54 -7.26 6.58
N SER A 368 -15.78 -7.29 6.11
CA SER A 368 -16.62 -8.49 6.06
C SER A 368 -16.11 -9.52 5.05
N PRO A 369 -16.51 -10.80 5.19
CA PRO A 369 -16.20 -11.83 4.19
C PRO A 369 -16.67 -11.46 2.78
N GLU A 370 -17.82 -10.81 2.65
CA GLU A 370 -18.38 -10.39 1.36
C GLU A 370 -17.49 -9.34 0.68
N ALA A 371 -17.09 -8.30 1.41
CA ALA A 371 -16.21 -7.26 0.89
C ALA A 371 -14.82 -7.81 0.54
N GLN A 372 -14.28 -8.68 1.37
CA GLN A 372 -12.98 -9.33 1.11
C GLN A 372 -13.03 -10.25 -0.12
N ARG A 373 -14.11 -11.00 -0.35
CA ARG A 373 -14.28 -11.78 -1.59
C ARG A 373 -14.33 -10.93 -2.85
N ILE A 374 -14.99 -9.77 -2.79
CA ILE A 374 -15.00 -8.83 -3.94
C ILE A 374 -13.58 -8.39 -4.29
N ARG A 375 -12.77 -8.03 -3.30
CA ARG A 375 -11.36 -7.62 -3.49
C ARG A 375 -10.48 -8.78 -3.95
N ALA A 376 -10.59 -9.92 -3.32
CA ALA A 376 -9.74 -11.08 -3.57
C ALA A 376 -9.88 -11.63 -5.00
N ARG A 377 -11.06 -11.54 -5.61
CA ARG A 377 -11.29 -11.93 -7.02
C ARG A 377 -10.44 -11.11 -8.00
N SER A 378 -9.96 -9.94 -7.61
CA SER A 378 -9.03 -9.15 -8.42
C SER A 378 -7.56 -9.58 -8.26
N GLY A 379 -7.25 -10.35 -7.21
CA GLY A 379 -5.90 -10.77 -6.86
C GLY A 379 -4.99 -9.65 -6.35
N LEU A 380 -5.57 -8.56 -5.85
CA LEU A 380 -4.79 -7.40 -5.44
C LEU A 380 -3.97 -7.65 -4.16
N ALA A 381 -4.55 -8.39 -3.19
CA ALA A 381 -3.91 -8.70 -1.93
C ALA A 381 -4.55 -9.95 -1.31
N ILE A 382 -3.86 -10.57 -0.36
CA ILE A 382 -4.37 -11.72 0.37
C ILE A 382 -5.44 -11.22 1.36
N PRO A 383 -6.65 -11.79 1.35
CA PRO A 383 -7.67 -11.46 2.33
C PRO A 383 -7.17 -11.69 3.75
N SER A 384 -7.44 -10.77 4.68
CA SER A 384 -7.06 -10.96 6.08
C SER A 384 -7.81 -12.11 6.76
N ARG A 385 -8.99 -12.47 6.24
CA ARG A 385 -9.79 -13.58 6.72
C ARG A 385 -9.29 -14.91 6.16
N MET A 386 -9.02 -15.85 7.06
CA MET A 386 -8.54 -17.20 6.70
C MET A 386 -9.50 -17.95 5.81
N ASP A 387 -10.82 -17.93 6.13
CA ASP A 387 -11.85 -18.61 5.34
C ASP A 387 -11.93 -18.11 3.89
N VAL A 388 -11.75 -16.80 3.68
CA VAL A 388 -11.75 -16.23 2.32
C VAL A 388 -10.43 -16.50 1.60
N ALA A 389 -9.29 -16.43 2.30
CA ALA A 389 -7.97 -16.73 1.71
C ALA A 389 -7.90 -18.20 1.23
N GLU A 390 -8.37 -19.14 2.05
CA GLU A 390 -8.48 -20.57 1.68
C GLU A 390 -9.41 -20.79 0.49
N GLU A 391 -10.57 -20.10 0.43
CA GLU A 391 -11.50 -20.15 -0.70
C GLU A 391 -10.82 -19.71 -2.01
N ILE A 392 -10.03 -18.64 -1.97
CA ILE A 392 -9.34 -18.09 -3.14
C ILE A 392 -8.20 -19.03 -3.57
N ALA A 393 -7.39 -19.52 -2.64
CA ALA A 393 -6.30 -20.44 -2.93
C ALA A 393 -6.84 -21.76 -3.54
N ALA A 394 -7.92 -22.30 -3.01
CA ALA A 394 -8.56 -23.49 -3.57
C ALA A 394 -9.12 -23.29 -4.99
N ALA A 395 -9.45 -22.04 -5.36
CA ALA A 395 -9.92 -21.69 -6.71
C ALA A 395 -8.78 -21.37 -7.68
N ASP A 396 -7.56 -21.10 -7.17
CA ASP A 396 -6.39 -20.80 -7.97
C ASP A 396 -5.78 -22.09 -8.56
N GLY A 397 -5.92 -22.29 -9.86
CA GLY A 397 -5.35 -23.44 -10.56
C GLY A 397 -3.83 -23.34 -10.82
N THR A 398 -3.20 -22.22 -10.47
CA THR A 398 -1.76 -21.96 -10.73
C THR A 398 -0.86 -22.30 -9.54
N GLY A 399 -1.39 -22.39 -8.33
CA GLY A 399 -0.65 -22.62 -7.08
C GLY A 399 0.07 -21.35 -6.56
N VAL A 400 -0.13 -20.21 -7.20
CA VAL A 400 0.51 -18.95 -6.81
C VAL A 400 -0.05 -18.45 -5.47
N GLU A 401 -1.38 -18.52 -5.27
CA GLU A 401 -2.01 -18.10 -4.02
C GLU A 401 -1.58 -18.97 -2.84
N ASP A 402 -1.51 -20.31 -3.05
CA ASP A 402 -1.00 -21.25 -2.03
C ASP A 402 0.46 -20.92 -1.64
N ALA A 403 1.29 -20.55 -2.62
CA ALA A 403 2.69 -20.17 -2.36
C ALA A 403 2.79 -18.92 -1.48
N PHE A 404 1.96 -17.91 -1.74
CA PHE A 404 1.91 -16.71 -0.89
C PHE A 404 1.48 -17.03 0.54
N ILE A 405 0.41 -17.82 0.71
CA ILE A 405 -0.10 -18.21 2.03
C ILE A 405 0.94 -19.01 2.81
N ALA A 406 1.66 -19.94 2.16
CA ALA A 406 2.71 -20.72 2.80
C ALA A 406 3.88 -19.86 3.33
N LEU A 407 4.14 -18.71 2.72
CA LEU A 407 5.21 -17.79 3.14
C LEU A 407 4.82 -16.88 4.31
N VAL A 408 3.55 -16.83 4.69
CA VAL A 408 3.07 -16.03 5.83
C VAL A 408 3.64 -16.54 7.15
N GLU A 409 3.74 -17.86 7.32
CA GLU A 409 4.22 -18.46 8.58
C GLU A 409 5.64 -18.01 8.94
N GLY A 410 6.51 -17.85 7.93
CA GLY A 410 7.88 -17.37 8.12
C GLY A 410 8.04 -15.85 8.14
N ALA A 411 6.98 -15.09 7.88
CA ALA A 411 7.05 -13.65 7.79
C ALA A 411 6.88 -12.96 9.16
N ARG A 412 7.59 -11.85 9.36
CA ARG A 412 7.54 -11.02 10.56
C ARG A 412 6.85 -9.71 10.25
N MET A 413 5.98 -9.27 11.16
CA MET A 413 5.42 -7.91 11.07
C MET A 413 6.54 -6.87 11.10
N THR A 414 6.37 -5.83 10.28
CA THR A 414 7.28 -4.68 10.29
C THR A 414 7.40 -4.04 11.66
N TRP A 415 8.55 -3.46 11.97
CA TRP A 415 8.75 -2.63 13.16
C TRP A 415 7.76 -1.47 13.24
N GLY A 416 7.33 -0.94 12.09
CA GLY A 416 6.30 0.10 12.03
C GLY A 416 5.03 -0.27 12.78
N ALA A 417 4.64 -1.55 12.78
CA ALA A 417 3.53 -2.03 13.58
C ALA A 417 3.71 -1.86 15.10
N ARG A 418 4.89 -1.46 15.59
CA ARG A 418 5.21 -1.33 17.03
C ARG A 418 5.81 0.02 17.41
N VAL A 419 6.46 0.70 16.46
CA VAL A 419 7.24 1.92 16.68
C VAL A 419 6.56 3.10 16.00
N ARG A 420 6.32 4.14 16.77
CA ARG A 420 5.72 5.39 16.28
C ARG A 420 6.63 6.10 15.28
N ASP A 421 6.00 6.78 14.33
CA ASP A 421 6.68 7.57 13.29
C ASP A 421 7.73 6.75 12.50
N PHE A 422 7.51 5.44 12.33
CA PHE A 422 8.45 4.51 11.71
C PHE A 422 8.76 4.86 10.25
N SER A 423 7.83 5.48 9.52
CA SER A 423 8.04 5.99 8.16
C SER A 423 9.24 6.96 8.09
N ARG A 424 9.53 7.66 9.18
CA ARG A 424 10.72 8.52 9.26
C ARG A 424 12.02 7.73 9.34
N ILE A 425 12.00 6.60 10.06
CA ILE A 425 13.14 5.67 10.10
C ILE A 425 13.37 5.08 8.70
N GLU A 426 12.30 4.63 8.04
CA GLU A 426 12.39 4.11 6.66
C GLU A 426 13.00 5.13 5.71
N ALA A 427 12.55 6.37 5.75
CA ALA A 427 13.06 7.43 4.89
C ALA A 427 14.57 7.73 5.09
N LEU A 428 15.06 7.64 6.32
CA LEU A 428 16.48 7.84 6.62
C LEU A 428 17.32 6.61 6.28
N ALA A 429 16.80 5.40 6.53
CA ALA A 429 17.52 4.15 6.31
C ALA A 429 17.87 3.90 4.83
N VAL A 430 17.05 4.37 3.90
CA VAL A 430 17.32 4.32 2.44
C VAL A 430 18.67 4.96 2.08
N GLU A 431 19.10 5.99 2.80
CA GLU A 431 20.36 6.70 2.52
C GLU A 431 21.60 5.78 2.63
N ILE A 432 21.56 4.68 3.39
CA ILE A 432 22.74 3.83 3.66
C ILE A 432 23.28 3.26 2.35
N MET A 433 22.42 2.61 1.58
CA MET A 433 22.81 1.98 0.31
C MET A 433 22.95 3.00 -0.82
N ASP A 434 22.13 4.04 -0.84
CA ASP A 434 22.26 5.15 -1.80
C ASP A 434 23.63 5.82 -1.73
N ARG A 435 24.14 6.09 -0.53
CA ARG A 435 25.46 6.69 -0.35
C ARG A 435 26.57 5.78 -0.86
N ARG A 436 26.43 4.46 -0.68
CA ARG A 436 27.39 3.47 -1.22
C ARG A 436 27.36 3.45 -2.74
N LEU A 437 26.20 3.22 -3.32
CA LEU A 437 26.06 2.96 -4.75
C LEU A 437 26.23 4.19 -5.62
N VAL A 438 25.81 5.38 -5.11
CA VAL A 438 25.88 6.61 -5.90
C VAL A 438 27.14 7.44 -5.62
N ARG A 439 27.63 7.42 -4.36
CA ARG A 439 28.77 8.27 -3.94
C ARG A 439 30.01 7.47 -3.59
N GLY A 440 29.96 6.14 -3.57
CA GLY A 440 31.09 5.29 -3.20
C GLY A 440 31.48 5.39 -1.72
N GLU A 441 30.58 5.87 -0.85
CA GLU A 441 30.86 6.01 0.59
C GLU A 441 30.94 4.65 1.29
N SER A 442 31.62 4.61 2.44
CA SER A 442 31.69 3.42 3.28
C SER A 442 30.31 3.05 3.85
N LEU A 443 29.86 1.81 3.65
CA LEU A 443 28.60 1.30 4.23
C LEU A 443 28.58 1.45 5.75
N ALA A 444 29.70 1.10 6.44
CA ALA A 444 29.80 1.22 7.88
C ALA A 444 29.70 2.68 8.36
N ALA A 445 30.34 3.63 7.66
CA ALA A 445 30.27 5.03 8.00
C ALA A 445 28.87 5.61 7.74
N SER A 446 28.24 5.23 6.61
CA SER A 446 26.89 5.67 6.26
C SER A 446 25.84 5.12 7.24
N ALA A 447 25.90 3.83 7.58
CA ALA A 447 25.01 3.20 8.53
C ALA A 447 25.12 3.79 9.93
N ALA A 448 26.35 4.00 10.44
CA ALA A 448 26.60 4.62 11.74
C ALA A 448 26.14 6.08 11.79
N ASP A 449 26.26 6.83 10.69
CA ASP A 449 25.74 8.21 10.61
C ASP A 449 24.21 8.23 10.64
N VAL A 450 23.57 7.40 9.83
CA VAL A 450 22.11 7.28 9.76
C VAL A 450 21.55 6.82 11.11
N ALA A 451 22.14 5.81 11.75
CA ALA A 451 21.72 5.31 13.06
C ALA A 451 21.74 6.44 14.10
N ARG A 452 22.86 7.17 14.24
CA ARG A 452 22.96 8.30 15.18
C ARG A 452 21.93 9.40 14.89
N ARG A 453 21.64 9.69 13.63
CA ARG A 453 20.64 10.71 13.24
C ARG A 453 19.23 10.27 13.64
N ILE A 454 18.90 9.01 13.44
CA ILE A 454 17.61 8.45 13.88
C ILE A 454 17.52 8.52 15.39
N ASP A 455 18.53 8.02 16.13
CA ASP A 455 18.53 8.03 17.60
C ASP A 455 18.39 9.45 18.15
N ALA A 456 19.10 10.42 17.56
CA ALA A 456 19.00 11.83 17.96
C ALA A 456 17.61 12.44 17.68
N GLU A 457 16.98 12.10 16.54
CA GLU A 457 15.66 12.61 16.16
C GLU A 457 14.56 12.03 17.06
N PHE A 458 14.68 10.76 17.45
CA PHE A 458 13.70 10.06 18.29
C PHE A 458 13.97 10.22 19.81
N GLY A 459 15.14 10.79 20.18
CA GLY A 459 15.52 10.97 21.59
C GLY A 459 15.90 9.66 22.29
N TRP A 460 16.50 8.73 21.55
CA TRP A 460 16.96 7.42 22.02
C TRP A 460 18.42 7.42 22.49
#